data_5377ee873cd6e99071ebd09827cbabfb
#
_entry.id   5377ee873cd6e99071ebd09827cbabfb
#
_cell.length_a   1.000
_cell.length_b   1.000
_cell.length_c   1.000
_cell.angle_alpha   90.00
_cell.angle_beta   90.00
_cell.angle_gamma   90.00
#
_symmetry.space_group_name_H-M   'P 1'
#
loop_
_entity.id
_entity.type
_entity.pdbx_description
1 polymer ?
#
loop_
_entity_poly.entity_id
_entity_poly.type
_entity_poly.pdbx_seq_one_letter_code
_entity_poly.pdbx_strand_id
1 'polypeptide(L)'
;MVIAKANVARSHALLDTARAARQLNPEAAVVRMAFEEAVDRPSLIAGKRVLAIEDGPSVTHGGLVEAAAARAVRMHGGTLIDPREYAVGSLQQAYRQFPRLGAVLPALGYNEEQRRDLQLTIGNTPGAAVVLGTPVDLARIVKIRQPVVRVSVCARDLGAPTLADLVLARLRTACGIGNSAIRELRG
;
A
#
# COMPACT_ATOMS: atom_id res chain seq x y z
N MET A 1 10.32 18.54 -5.13
CA MET A 1 10.50 17.07 -5.28
C MET A 1 10.14 16.36 -3.98
N VAL A 2 9.53 15.17 -4.04
CA VAL A 2 9.17 14.39 -2.84
C VAL A 2 9.94 13.08 -2.84
N ILE A 3 10.64 12.78 -1.74
CA ILE A 3 11.26 11.48 -1.48
C ILE A 3 10.29 10.71 -0.58
N ALA A 4 9.54 9.79 -1.18
CA ALA A 4 8.58 8.94 -0.49
C ALA A 4 9.26 7.76 0.23
N LYS A 5 8.56 7.18 1.22
CA LYS A 5 9.03 6.03 2.03
C LYS A 5 10.38 6.28 2.71
N ALA A 6 10.66 7.53 3.06
CA ALA A 6 11.94 7.91 3.66
C ALA A 6 12.14 7.31 5.07
N ASN A 7 11.06 6.85 5.73
CA ASN A 7 11.09 6.16 7.02
C ASN A 7 11.66 4.73 6.96
N VAL A 8 11.64 4.09 5.79
CA VAL A 8 12.11 2.70 5.62
C VAL A 8 13.36 2.59 4.74
N ALA A 9 13.77 3.68 4.11
CA ALA A 9 14.96 3.71 3.28
C ALA A 9 16.24 3.78 4.13
N ARG A 10 17.31 3.14 3.67
CA ARG A 10 18.63 3.25 4.32
C ARG A 10 19.16 4.68 4.20
N SER A 11 19.85 5.17 5.24
CA SER A 11 20.31 6.56 5.31
C SER A 11 21.18 6.99 4.10
N HIS A 12 22.07 6.12 3.62
CA HIS A 12 22.90 6.43 2.44
C HIS A 12 22.04 6.57 1.17
N ALA A 13 21.04 5.71 0.97
CA ALA A 13 20.13 5.78 -0.17
C ALA A 13 19.30 7.08 -0.18
N LEU A 14 18.89 7.55 1.00
CA LEU A 14 18.20 8.85 1.13
C LEU A 14 19.11 10.01 0.75
N LEU A 15 20.37 9.99 1.19
CA LEU A 15 21.34 11.03 0.86
C LEU A 15 21.67 11.05 -0.65
N ASP A 16 21.85 9.87 -1.24
CA ASP A 16 22.14 9.74 -2.68
C ASP A 16 20.94 10.19 -3.52
N THR A 17 19.72 9.80 -3.13
CA THR A 17 18.50 10.27 -3.80
C THR A 17 18.33 11.78 -3.69
N ALA A 18 18.59 12.36 -2.51
CA ALA A 18 18.49 13.80 -2.32
C ALA A 18 19.58 14.56 -3.11
N ARG A 19 20.78 13.99 -3.22
CA ARG A 19 21.88 14.55 -4.03
C ARG A 19 21.52 14.52 -5.52
N ALA A 20 21.06 13.38 -6.03
CA ALA A 20 20.63 13.23 -7.41
C ALA A 20 19.45 14.18 -7.74
N ALA A 21 18.51 14.34 -6.83
CA ALA A 21 17.41 15.29 -6.98
C ALA A 21 17.90 16.75 -7.15
N ARG A 22 18.89 17.16 -6.35
CA ARG A 22 19.48 18.50 -6.45
C ARG A 22 20.35 18.70 -7.69
N GLN A 23 21.00 17.63 -8.17
CA GLN A 23 21.77 17.69 -9.44
C GLN A 23 20.85 17.89 -10.64
N LEU A 24 19.67 17.22 -10.64
CA LEU A 24 18.69 17.37 -11.71
C LEU A 24 17.97 18.72 -11.69
N ASN A 25 17.70 19.26 -10.51
CA ASN A 25 17.09 20.57 -10.35
C ASN A 25 17.56 21.22 -9.03
N PRO A 26 18.58 22.09 -9.07
CA PRO A 26 19.13 22.77 -7.89
C PRO A 26 18.12 23.63 -7.13
N GLU A 27 17.15 24.22 -7.84
CA GLU A 27 16.12 25.08 -7.27
C GLU A 27 14.93 24.31 -6.65
N ALA A 28 14.89 22.99 -6.84
CA ALA A 28 13.79 22.20 -6.32
C ALA A 28 13.87 22.02 -4.80
N ALA A 29 12.84 22.43 -4.09
CA ALA A 29 12.67 22.03 -2.71
C ALA A 29 12.48 20.51 -2.61
N VAL A 30 13.20 19.87 -1.68
CA VAL A 30 13.16 18.43 -1.46
C VAL A 30 12.45 18.17 -0.13
N VAL A 31 11.29 17.50 -0.18
CA VAL A 31 10.51 17.07 0.99
C VAL A 31 10.71 15.57 1.18
N ARG A 32 10.89 15.13 2.41
CA ARG A 32 10.93 13.72 2.77
C ARG A 32 9.61 13.32 3.43
N MET A 33 9.04 12.21 3.00
CA MET A 33 7.78 11.71 3.53
C MET A 33 7.90 10.27 4.02
N ALA A 34 7.40 10.01 5.23
CA ALA A 34 7.12 8.68 5.73
C ALA A 34 5.83 8.15 5.09
N PHE A 35 5.80 6.87 4.80
CA PHE A 35 4.57 6.15 4.48
C PHE A 35 4.37 5.13 5.60
N GLU A 36 3.32 5.33 6.39
CA GLU A 36 2.99 4.54 7.56
C GLU A 36 1.73 3.72 7.29
N GLU A 37 1.78 2.43 7.62
CA GLU A 37 0.66 1.53 7.45
C GLU A 37 -0.23 1.58 8.70
N ALA A 38 -1.51 1.79 8.50
CA ALA A 38 -2.53 1.75 9.55
C ALA A 38 -3.51 0.62 9.28
N VAL A 39 -3.87 -0.12 10.32
CA VAL A 39 -4.79 -1.26 10.27
C VAL A 39 -6.05 -0.92 11.02
N ASP A 40 -7.22 -1.06 10.38
CA ASP A 40 -8.50 -0.68 10.98
C ASP A 40 -8.95 -1.62 12.12
N ARG A 41 -8.63 -2.91 12.04
CA ARG A 41 -9.06 -3.95 12.98
C ARG A 41 -7.95 -4.94 13.33
N PRO A 42 -6.90 -4.51 14.06
CA PRO A 42 -5.74 -5.36 14.36
C PRO A 42 -6.08 -6.60 15.20
N SER A 43 -7.14 -6.56 16.01
CA SER A 43 -7.61 -7.72 16.79
C SER A 43 -8.09 -8.90 15.94
N LEU A 44 -8.44 -8.67 14.67
CA LEU A 44 -8.78 -9.72 13.73
C LEU A 44 -7.54 -10.43 13.14
N ILE A 45 -6.33 -9.87 13.37
CA ILE A 45 -5.05 -10.42 12.90
C ILE A 45 -4.33 -11.15 14.05
N ALA A 46 -4.27 -10.54 15.23
CA ALA A 46 -3.46 -11.00 16.35
C ALA A 46 -3.70 -12.48 16.71
N GLY A 47 -2.64 -13.29 16.65
CA GLY A 47 -2.66 -14.72 16.94
C GLY A 47 -3.46 -15.58 15.97
N LYS A 48 -3.91 -15.04 14.83
CA LYS A 48 -4.77 -15.77 13.88
C LYS A 48 -4.06 -16.07 12.57
N ARG A 49 -4.53 -17.12 11.90
CA ARG A 49 -4.16 -17.41 10.51
C ARG A 49 -5.08 -16.61 9.58
N VAL A 50 -4.50 -15.79 8.71
CA VAL A 50 -5.24 -14.86 7.86
C VAL A 50 -4.72 -14.90 6.42
N LEU A 51 -5.60 -14.58 5.47
CA LEU A 51 -5.25 -14.42 4.07
C LEU A 51 -4.87 -12.96 3.80
N ALA A 52 -3.66 -12.71 3.31
CA ALA A 52 -3.24 -11.40 2.84
C ALA A 52 -3.51 -11.24 1.34
N ILE A 53 -4.19 -10.18 0.95
CA ILE A 53 -4.41 -9.79 -0.45
C ILE A 53 -3.67 -8.50 -0.72
N GLU A 54 -2.75 -8.54 -1.68
CA GLU A 54 -1.91 -7.42 -2.06
C GLU A 54 -2.36 -6.81 -3.38
N ASP A 55 -1.99 -5.56 -3.61
CA ASP A 55 -2.16 -4.91 -4.89
C ASP A 55 -1.41 -5.68 -5.98
N GLY A 56 -2.14 -6.14 -7.01
CA GLY A 56 -1.60 -7.01 -8.04
C GLY A 56 -0.33 -6.47 -8.70
N PRO A 57 -0.34 -5.26 -9.29
CA PRO A 57 0.85 -4.66 -9.91
C PRO A 57 2.07 -4.56 -8.98
N SER A 58 1.88 -4.26 -7.71
CA SER A 58 2.97 -4.12 -6.74
C SER A 58 3.75 -5.42 -6.56
N VAL A 59 3.07 -6.55 -6.51
CA VAL A 59 3.70 -7.86 -6.27
C VAL A 59 4.06 -8.61 -7.55
N THR A 60 3.38 -8.36 -8.67
CA THR A 60 3.67 -9.03 -9.95
C THR A 60 4.74 -8.30 -10.76
N HIS A 61 4.66 -6.98 -10.90
CA HIS A 61 5.57 -6.16 -11.71
C HIS A 61 6.52 -5.31 -10.86
N GLY A 62 6.12 -4.95 -9.65
CA GLY A 62 6.94 -4.16 -8.71
C GLY A 62 8.06 -4.96 -8.04
N GLY A 63 8.15 -6.26 -8.27
CA GLY A 63 9.19 -7.13 -7.72
C GLY A 63 9.11 -7.33 -6.19
N LEU A 64 8.02 -6.93 -5.56
CA LEU A 64 7.81 -7.12 -4.13
C LEU A 64 7.34 -8.56 -3.88
N VAL A 65 8.06 -9.27 -3.01
CA VAL A 65 7.65 -10.60 -2.53
C VAL A 65 6.38 -10.48 -1.67
N GLU A 66 6.31 -9.43 -0.88
CA GLU A 66 5.22 -9.08 0.03
C GLU A 66 5.07 -7.56 0.07
N ALA A 67 3.85 -7.05 0.29
CA ALA A 67 3.59 -5.63 0.39
C ALA A 67 2.90 -5.25 1.73
N ALA A 68 1.96 -4.34 1.73
CA ALA A 68 1.40 -3.75 2.95
C ALA A 68 0.61 -4.74 3.81
N ALA A 69 -0.20 -5.62 3.18
CA ALA A 69 -1.02 -6.59 3.94
C ALA A 69 -0.15 -7.60 4.68
N ALA A 70 0.84 -8.19 4.02
CA ALA A 70 1.73 -9.17 4.65
C ALA A 70 2.54 -8.57 5.79
N ARG A 71 3.08 -7.34 5.60
CA ARG A 71 3.78 -6.63 6.67
C ARG A 71 2.86 -6.34 7.85
N ALA A 72 1.64 -5.87 7.59
CA ALA A 72 0.65 -5.62 8.64
C ALA A 72 0.31 -6.89 9.42
N VAL A 73 0.14 -8.04 8.75
CA VAL A 73 -0.08 -9.32 9.42
C VAL A 73 1.05 -9.66 10.37
N ARG A 74 2.30 -9.54 9.93
CA ARG A 74 3.48 -9.82 10.79
C ARG A 74 3.59 -8.85 11.96
N MET A 75 3.41 -7.55 11.69
CA MET A 75 3.49 -6.52 12.75
C MET A 75 2.45 -6.72 13.84
N HIS A 76 1.28 -7.26 13.51
CA HIS A 76 0.20 -7.53 14.47
C HIS A 76 0.17 -8.97 14.97
N GLY A 77 1.24 -9.75 14.78
CA GLY A 77 1.38 -11.10 15.33
C GLY A 77 0.46 -12.14 14.70
N GLY A 78 0.02 -11.94 13.47
CA GLY A 78 -0.74 -12.91 12.69
C GLY A 78 0.17 -13.86 11.92
N THR A 79 -0.42 -14.94 11.39
CA THR A 79 0.24 -15.92 10.53
C THR A 79 -0.39 -15.88 9.13
N LEU A 80 0.42 -15.72 8.10
CA LEU A 80 -0.05 -15.78 6.72
C LEU A 80 -0.44 -17.20 6.33
N ILE A 81 -1.55 -17.32 5.61
CA ILE A 81 -1.94 -18.54 4.91
C ILE A 81 -1.39 -18.45 3.49
N ASP A 82 -0.72 -19.48 3.03
CA ASP A 82 -0.31 -19.56 1.63
C ASP A 82 -1.52 -19.90 0.75
N PRO A 83 -1.95 -18.98 -0.13
CA PRO A 83 -3.16 -19.20 -0.93
C PRO A 83 -2.92 -20.07 -2.18
N ARG A 84 -1.68 -20.48 -2.47
CA ARG A 84 -1.35 -21.25 -3.69
C ARG A 84 -2.09 -22.58 -3.77
N GLU A 85 -2.28 -23.26 -2.63
CA GLU A 85 -3.00 -24.53 -2.55
C GLU A 85 -4.50 -24.38 -2.86
N TYR A 86 -5.02 -23.17 -2.74
CA TYR A 86 -6.44 -22.85 -2.93
C TYR A 86 -6.72 -22.08 -4.22
N ALA A 87 -5.66 -21.67 -4.91
CA ALA A 87 -5.75 -20.86 -6.10
C ALA A 87 -6.40 -21.60 -7.26
N VAL A 88 -7.26 -20.91 -8.00
CA VAL A 88 -7.94 -21.44 -9.19
C VAL A 88 -7.71 -20.54 -10.40
N GLY A 89 -7.84 -21.10 -11.59
CA GLY A 89 -7.87 -20.39 -12.87
C GLY A 89 -6.71 -19.41 -13.07
N SER A 90 -7.04 -18.16 -13.29
CA SER A 90 -6.08 -17.08 -13.54
C SER A 90 -5.09 -16.85 -12.39
N LEU A 91 -5.46 -17.16 -11.16
CA LEU A 91 -4.56 -17.04 -10.01
C LEU A 91 -3.52 -18.16 -9.95
N GLN A 92 -3.88 -19.40 -10.35
CA GLN A 92 -2.87 -20.45 -10.55
C GLN A 92 -1.86 -20.06 -11.62
N GLN A 93 -2.34 -19.46 -12.72
CA GLN A 93 -1.45 -18.98 -13.80
C GLN A 93 -0.54 -17.87 -13.29
N ALA A 94 -1.06 -16.92 -12.51
CA ALA A 94 -0.27 -15.86 -11.90
C ALA A 94 0.87 -16.42 -11.02
N TYR A 95 0.61 -17.40 -10.17
CA TYR A 95 1.66 -18.02 -9.35
C TYR A 95 2.72 -18.75 -10.17
N ARG A 96 2.36 -19.36 -11.30
CA ARG A 96 3.32 -19.97 -12.23
C ARG A 96 4.17 -18.92 -12.93
N GLN A 97 3.56 -17.82 -13.33
CA GLN A 97 4.22 -16.72 -14.03
C GLN A 97 5.13 -15.91 -13.08
N PHE A 98 4.73 -15.75 -11.82
CA PHE A 98 5.43 -14.96 -10.81
C PHE A 98 5.85 -15.84 -9.61
N PRO A 99 6.84 -16.73 -9.76
CA PRO A 99 7.22 -17.70 -8.73
C PRO A 99 7.81 -17.07 -7.46
N ARG A 100 8.16 -15.78 -7.51
CA ARG A 100 8.67 -15.01 -6.36
C ARG A 100 7.58 -14.46 -5.46
N LEU A 101 6.29 -14.57 -5.85
CA LEU A 101 5.20 -14.20 -4.96
C LEU A 101 5.33 -14.96 -3.64
N GLY A 102 5.25 -14.22 -2.52
CA GLY A 102 5.21 -14.81 -1.19
C GLY A 102 3.85 -15.48 -0.89
N ALA A 103 3.59 -15.71 0.40
CA ALA A 103 2.32 -16.25 0.88
C ALA A 103 1.23 -15.15 0.85
N VAL A 104 0.99 -14.57 -0.31
CA VAL A 104 0.03 -13.48 -0.54
C VAL A 104 -0.78 -13.74 -1.81
N LEU A 105 -2.02 -13.29 -1.83
CA LEU A 105 -2.89 -13.36 -2.99
C LEU A 105 -2.82 -12.04 -3.76
N PRO A 106 -2.41 -12.02 -5.05
CA PRO A 106 -2.47 -10.81 -5.84
C PRO A 106 -3.91 -10.45 -6.16
N ALA A 107 -4.30 -9.19 -5.98
CA ALA A 107 -5.61 -8.68 -6.37
C ALA A 107 -5.68 -8.59 -7.91
N LEU A 108 -6.08 -9.66 -8.56
CA LEU A 108 -6.40 -9.70 -9.98
C LEU A 108 -7.93 -9.59 -10.11
N GLY A 109 -8.42 -8.78 -11.03
CA GLY A 109 -9.87 -8.59 -11.15
C GLY A 109 -10.25 -7.65 -12.29
N TYR A 110 -9.44 -7.67 -13.37
CA TYR A 110 -9.61 -6.81 -14.53
C TYR A 110 -10.82 -7.21 -15.41
N ASN A 111 -11.22 -8.49 -15.38
CA ASN A 111 -12.36 -9.02 -16.11
C ASN A 111 -13.23 -9.93 -15.22
N GLU A 112 -14.35 -10.40 -15.74
CA GLU A 112 -15.30 -11.22 -14.97
C GLU A 112 -14.74 -12.59 -14.57
N GLU A 113 -13.96 -13.23 -15.44
CA GLU A 113 -13.31 -14.50 -15.15
C GLU A 113 -12.34 -14.36 -13.99
N GLN A 114 -11.45 -13.39 -14.05
CA GLN A 114 -10.50 -13.11 -12.96
C GLN A 114 -11.19 -12.77 -11.63
N ARG A 115 -12.30 -12.02 -11.68
CA ARG A 115 -13.10 -11.72 -10.47
C ARG A 115 -13.72 -12.98 -9.87
N ARG A 116 -14.22 -13.90 -10.71
CA ARG A 116 -14.75 -15.20 -10.29
C ARG A 116 -13.66 -16.05 -9.65
N ASP A 117 -12.50 -16.15 -10.29
CA ASP A 117 -11.35 -16.91 -9.77
C ASP A 117 -10.84 -16.34 -8.44
N LEU A 118 -10.76 -15.01 -8.33
CA LEU A 118 -10.40 -14.33 -7.09
C LEU A 118 -11.39 -14.64 -5.97
N GLN A 119 -12.70 -14.55 -6.24
CA GLN A 119 -13.73 -14.87 -5.27
C GLN A 119 -13.69 -16.33 -4.81
N LEU A 120 -13.49 -17.26 -5.75
CA LEU A 120 -13.38 -18.69 -5.45
C LEU A 120 -12.12 -18.98 -4.62
N THR A 121 -10.97 -18.41 -4.99
CA THR A 121 -9.72 -18.59 -4.25
C THR A 121 -9.83 -18.05 -2.83
N ILE A 122 -10.42 -16.85 -2.64
CA ILE A 122 -10.68 -16.30 -1.30
C ILE A 122 -11.60 -17.23 -0.51
N GLY A 123 -12.69 -17.71 -1.13
CA GLY A 123 -13.68 -18.57 -0.49
C GLY A 123 -13.12 -19.94 -0.08
N ASN A 124 -12.18 -20.48 -0.85
CA ASN A 124 -11.53 -21.76 -0.58
C ASN A 124 -10.43 -21.66 0.49
N THR A 125 -9.86 -20.47 0.69
CA THR A 125 -8.75 -20.27 1.64
C THR A 125 -9.27 -20.23 3.08
N PRO A 126 -8.86 -21.14 3.98
CA PRO A 126 -9.40 -21.27 5.33
C PRO A 126 -8.75 -20.22 6.27
N GLY A 127 -9.20 -19.00 6.23
CA GLY A 127 -8.66 -17.91 7.06
C GLY A 127 -9.68 -17.35 8.06
N ALA A 128 -9.22 -16.91 9.23
CA ALA A 128 -10.04 -16.22 10.22
C ALA A 128 -10.47 -14.83 9.76
N ALA A 129 -9.67 -14.21 8.88
CA ALA A 129 -9.92 -12.90 8.26
C ALA A 129 -9.17 -12.78 6.94
N VAL A 130 -9.59 -11.81 6.14
CA VAL A 130 -8.89 -11.36 4.91
C VAL A 130 -8.33 -9.98 5.17
N VAL A 131 -7.02 -9.82 4.95
CA VAL A 131 -6.29 -8.55 5.13
C VAL A 131 -6.02 -7.94 3.76
N LEU A 132 -6.58 -6.77 3.49
CA LEU A 132 -6.48 -6.07 2.20
C LEU A 132 -5.41 -4.99 2.24
N GLY A 133 -4.35 -5.16 1.45
CA GLY A 133 -3.29 -4.17 1.22
C GLY A 133 -3.38 -3.50 -0.16
N THR A 134 -4.57 -3.49 -0.76
CA THR A 134 -4.86 -2.83 -2.02
C THR A 134 -5.74 -1.59 -1.79
N PRO A 135 -5.55 -0.49 -2.55
CA PRO A 135 -6.43 0.68 -2.48
C PRO A 135 -7.84 0.40 -3.01
N VAL A 136 -8.00 -0.67 -3.79
CA VAL A 136 -9.30 -1.06 -4.35
C VAL A 136 -10.20 -1.67 -3.27
N ASP A 137 -11.47 -1.24 -3.24
CA ASP A 137 -12.48 -1.85 -2.39
C ASP A 137 -12.95 -3.20 -2.95
N LEU A 138 -12.16 -4.25 -2.70
CA LEU A 138 -12.46 -5.59 -3.20
C LEU A 138 -13.81 -6.12 -2.72
N ALA A 139 -14.32 -5.70 -1.56
CA ALA A 139 -15.60 -6.14 -1.04
C ALA A 139 -16.80 -5.67 -1.90
N ARG A 140 -16.59 -4.64 -2.75
CA ARG A 140 -17.58 -4.21 -3.76
C ARG A 140 -17.48 -4.99 -5.06
N ILE A 141 -16.38 -5.68 -5.31
CA ILE A 141 -16.07 -6.35 -6.58
C ILE A 141 -16.32 -7.85 -6.47
N VAL A 142 -15.94 -8.45 -5.33
CA VAL A 142 -16.08 -9.87 -5.05
C VAL A 142 -16.71 -10.10 -3.68
N LYS A 143 -17.48 -11.18 -3.54
CA LYS A 143 -18.11 -11.55 -2.26
C LYS A 143 -17.08 -12.21 -1.35
N ILE A 144 -16.72 -11.52 -0.27
CA ILE A 144 -15.85 -12.03 0.79
C ILE A 144 -16.72 -12.38 2.00
N ARG A 145 -16.64 -13.63 2.47
CA ARG A 145 -17.44 -14.12 3.61
C ARG A 145 -16.73 -13.88 4.94
N GLN A 146 -15.42 -13.94 4.94
CA GLN A 146 -14.58 -13.72 6.13
C GLN A 146 -14.61 -12.24 6.53
N PRO A 147 -14.38 -11.93 7.82
CA PRO A 147 -14.11 -10.55 8.25
C PRO A 147 -12.98 -9.93 7.44
N VAL A 148 -13.17 -8.70 6.96
CA VAL A 148 -12.19 -7.98 6.15
C VAL A 148 -11.46 -6.97 7.04
N VAL A 149 -10.15 -6.97 7.00
CA VAL A 149 -9.28 -5.97 7.62
C VAL A 149 -8.66 -5.12 6.51
N ARG A 150 -8.68 -3.81 6.66
CA ARG A 150 -8.07 -2.88 5.70
C ARG A 150 -6.74 -2.34 6.21
N VAL A 151 -5.75 -2.36 5.34
CA VAL A 151 -4.49 -1.67 5.54
C VAL A 151 -4.50 -0.43 4.68
N SER A 152 -4.44 0.72 5.31
CA SER A 152 -4.28 2.02 4.65
C SER A 152 -2.85 2.50 4.77
N VAL A 153 -2.41 3.34 3.84
CA VAL A 153 -1.09 3.98 3.89
C VAL A 153 -1.29 5.46 4.04
N CYS A 154 -0.78 6.01 5.13
CA CYS A 154 -0.79 7.44 5.42
C CYS A 154 0.58 8.05 5.13
N ALA A 155 0.58 9.15 4.39
CA ALA A 155 1.79 9.92 4.14
C ALA A 155 1.97 10.98 5.23
N ARG A 156 3.18 11.10 5.78
CA ARG A 156 3.54 12.10 6.80
C ARG A 156 4.88 12.76 6.47
N ASP A 157 4.93 14.07 6.58
CA ASP A 157 6.17 14.81 6.38
C ASP A 157 7.21 14.45 7.46
N LEU A 158 8.47 14.34 7.05
CA LEU A 158 9.63 14.14 7.92
C LEU A 158 10.48 15.40 7.95
N GLY A 159 10.08 16.33 8.80
CA GLY A 159 10.77 17.61 8.99
C GLY A 159 10.22 18.75 8.14
N ALA A 160 10.90 19.88 8.16
CA ALA A 160 10.55 21.09 7.43
C ALA A 160 11.47 21.28 6.21
N PRO A 161 10.99 21.96 5.14
CA PRO A 161 9.60 22.36 4.96
C PRO A 161 8.68 21.16 4.69
N THR A 162 7.42 21.25 5.12
CA THR A 162 6.41 20.25 4.79
C THR A 162 5.92 20.42 3.35
N LEU A 163 5.33 19.36 2.78
CA LEU A 163 4.70 19.48 1.46
C LEU A 163 3.60 20.56 1.46
N ALA A 164 2.81 20.60 2.53
CA ALA A 164 1.77 21.61 2.70
C ALA A 164 2.34 23.04 2.71
N ASP A 165 3.46 23.28 3.42
CA ASP A 165 4.09 24.61 3.45
C ASP A 165 4.50 25.07 2.06
N LEU A 166 5.08 24.19 1.25
CA LEU A 166 5.51 24.51 -0.11
C LEU A 166 4.32 24.77 -1.04
N VAL A 167 3.27 23.94 -0.96
CA VAL A 167 2.04 24.12 -1.76
C VAL A 167 1.37 25.43 -1.40
N LEU A 168 1.22 25.74 -0.11
CA LEU A 168 0.60 26.97 0.35
C LEU A 168 1.42 28.21 -0.03
N ALA A 169 2.76 28.14 0.08
CA ALA A 169 3.63 29.22 -0.38
C ALA A 169 3.45 29.48 -1.89
N ARG A 170 3.35 28.45 -2.69
CA ARG A 170 3.15 28.58 -4.13
C ARG A 170 1.77 29.13 -4.49
N LEU A 171 0.74 28.71 -3.80
CA LEU A 171 -0.62 29.24 -3.99
C LEU A 171 -0.72 30.73 -3.65
N ARG A 172 -0.05 31.17 -2.58
CA ARG A 172 0.06 32.61 -2.23
C ARG A 172 0.65 33.42 -3.38
N THR A 173 1.76 32.95 -3.92
CA THR A 173 2.48 33.66 -4.98
C THR A 173 1.73 33.63 -6.32
N ALA A 174 1.16 32.47 -6.68
CA ALA A 174 0.55 32.28 -7.99
C ALA A 174 -0.91 32.77 -8.09
N CYS A 175 -1.68 32.65 -7.00
CA CYS A 175 -3.12 32.90 -6.99
C CYS A 175 -3.56 34.11 -6.13
N GLY A 176 -2.63 34.78 -5.46
CA GLY A 176 -2.96 35.92 -4.58
C GLY A 176 -3.85 35.54 -3.39
N ILE A 177 -3.85 34.25 -2.96
CA ILE A 177 -4.73 33.76 -1.91
C ILE A 177 -4.31 34.33 -0.56
N GLY A 178 -5.19 35.09 0.07
CA GLY A 178 -4.96 35.70 1.36
C GLY A 178 -4.87 34.71 2.53
N ASN A 179 -4.31 35.16 3.66
CA ASN A 179 -4.06 34.31 4.84
C ASN A 179 -5.32 33.70 5.49
N SER A 180 -6.50 34.29 5.30
CA SER A 180 -7.79 33.79 5.83
C SER A 180 -8.22 32.49 5.17
N ALA A 181 -8.20 32.43 3.83
CA ALA A 181 -8.58 31.22 3.08
C ALA A 181 -7.67 30.02 3.33
N ILE A 182 -6.41 30.27 3.70
CA ILE A 182 -5.43 29.21 4.00
C ILE A 182 -5.65 28.59 5.39
N ARG A 183 -6.18 29.33 6.35
CA ARG A 183 -6.51 28.78 7.68
C ARG A 183 -7.62 27.73 7.61
N GLU A 184 -8.59 27.92 6.70
CA GLU A 184 -9.68 26.96 6.46
C GLU A 184 -9.20 25.65 5.81
N LEU A 185 -8.08 25.67 5.07
CA LEU A 185 -7.49 24.47 4.44
C LEU A 185 -6.62 23.62 5.40
N ARG A 186 -6.34 24.13 6.61
CA ARG A 186 -5.54 23.41 7.63
C ARG A 186 -6.39 22.75 8.73
N GLY A 187 -7.69 22.98 8.76
CA GLY A 187 -8.66 22.36 9.69
C GLY A 187 -9.22 21.08 9.11
#